data_77cd7ec6212c0c60b05157c9abeb5b92
#
_entry.id   77cd7ec6212c0c60b05157c9abeb5b92
#
_cell.length_a   1.000
_cell.length_b   1.000
_cell.length_c   1.000
_cell.angle_alpha   90.00
_cell.angle_beta   90.00
_cell.angle_gamma   90.00
#
_symmetry.space_group_name_H-M   'P 1'
#
loop_
_entity.id
_entity.type
_entity.pdbx_description
1 polymer ?
#
loop_
_entity_poly.entity_id
_entity_poly.type
_entity_poly.pdbx_seq_one_letter_code
_entity_poly.pdbx_strand_id
1 'polypeptide(L)'
;MALLAGISMQSPTYAKTAHKHASETNLLMINTYTHATNVGKQAFVTRRSITAYETKNDQPDYQNPVQIPKNTALTVQQKLAGNAGYIITVPGNPNKLFFQDTHDSLYSYKSIRNNAHEIDKLTRSSLKWSKKLTGNQRHAIRYYTGDGYEAINDALRGSEKKASKEIRSDVKNINSGIHQFKLSAPLTVFRGTSMFGLKKSLDDQGVKVGGEYSDMAYSSTTLKRMVALSFSKHVILKINVPRGYHGAYIDPISKNKGEKEYLMNGGTKMIITRLQKGYTTMYATIAQKHSGSKTKVKHMTKQYKYWIVTLDLMK
;
A
#
# COMPACT_ATOMS: atom_id res chain seq x y z
N MET A 1 -26.80 -8.42 9.36
CA MET A 1 -25.82 -7.80 8.43
C MET A 1 -24.53 -7.26 9.10
N ALA A 2 -24.43 -7.28 10.42
CA ALA A 2 -23.28 -6.73 11.16
C ALA A 2 -22.09 -7.69 11.37
N LEU A 3 -22.22 -8.99 11.02
CA LEU A 3 -21.25 -10.02 11.41
C LEU A 3 -19.96 -10.05 10.55
N LEU A 4 -19.91 -9.38 9.42
CA LEU A 4 -18.74 -9.36 8.55
C LEU A 4 -17.93 -8.05 8.63
N ALA A 5 -18.43 -7.04 9.30
CA ALA A 5 -17.69 -5.79 9.52
C ALA A 5 -16.72 -5.87 10.71
N GLY A 6 -16.86 -6.88 11.56
CA GLY A 6 -16.09 -7.07 12.79
C GLY A 6 -15.20 -8.31 12.81
N ILE A 7 -14.85 -8.91 11.65
CA ILE A 7 -13.79 -9.93 11.63
C ILE A 7 -12.45 -9.20 11.68
N SER A 8 -12.09 -8.70 12.83
CA SER A 8 -10.72 -8.61 13.28
C SER A 8 -10.19 -10.05 13.19
N MET A 9 -9.12 -10.27 12.42
CA MET A 9 -8.40 -11.54 12.44
C MET A 9 -7.63 -11.64 13.76
N GLN A 10 -8.35 -11.68 14.87
CA GLN A 10 -7.82 -12.17 16.13
C GLN A 10 -7.83 -13.70 16.06
N SER A 11 -6.70 -14.31 16.37
CA SER A 11 -6.63 -15.73 16.71
C SER A 11 -7.72 -16.04 17.75
N PRO A 12 -8.41 -17.20 17.69
CA PRO A 12 -9.51 -17.49 18.58
C PRO A 12 -9.00 -17.56 20.02
N THR A 13 -9.19 -16.48 20.78
CA THR A 13 -9.12 -16.53 22.24
C THR A 13 -10.50 -16.93 22.72
N TYR A 14 -10.59 -18.12 23.29
CA TYR A 14 -11.79 -18.63 23.93
C TYR A 14 -12.14 -17.77 25.14
N ALA A 15 -13.18 -16.95 25.03
CA ALA A 15 -13.86 -16.41 26.19
C ALA A 15 -15.02 -17.34 26.56
N LYS A 16 -14.83 -18.15 27.61
CA LYS A 16 -15.93 -18.87 28.27
C LYS A 16 -16.66 -17.87 29.16
N THR A 17 -17.85 -17.46 28.76
CA THR A 17 -18.85 -16.93 29.70
C THR A 17 -20.14 -17.74 29.53
N ALA A 18 -20.56 -18.33 30.63
CA ALA A 18 -21.75 -19.14 30.71
C ALA A 18 -23.00 -18.26 30.69
N HIS A 19 -23.78 -18.32 29.58
CA HIS A 19 -25.22 -18.01 29.62
C HIS A 19 -25.96 -19.12 28.88
N LYS A 20 -26.98 -19.68 29.58
CA LYS A 20 -27.93 -20.66 29.03
C LYS A 20 -28.59 -20.06 27.77
N HIS A 21 -28.38 -20.70 26.60
CA HIS A 21 -28.83 -20.36 25.25
C HIS A 21 -27.81 -19.66 24.34
N ALA A 22 -26.51 -19.79 24.53
CA ALA A 22 -25.54 -19.31 23.59
C ALA A 22 -25.50 -20.23 22.35
N SER A 23 -25.68 -19.66 21.14
CA SER A 23 -25.38 -20.34 19.90
C SER A 23 -23.86 -20.31 19.67
N GLU A 24 -23.22 -21.47 19.52
CA GLU A 24 -21.85 -21.54 19.08
C GLU A 24 -21.78 -21.33 17.57
N THR A 25 -21.05 -20.29 17.16
CA THR A 25 -20.80 -19.99 15.75
C THR A 25 -19.33 -20.21 15.47
N ASN A 26 -19.00 -21.17 14.62
CA ASN A 26 -17.65 -21.49 14.22
C ASN A 26 -17.45 -21.17 12.75
N LEU A 27 -16.41 -20.37 12.44
CA LEU A 27 -15.96 -20.15 11.09
C LEU A 27 -15.09 -21.34 10.66
N LEU A 28 -15.57 -22.16 9.73
CA LEU A 28 -14.89 -23.39 9.29
C LEU A 28 -13.85 -23.11 8.20
N MET A 29 -14.15 -22.21 7.27
CA MET A 29 -13.27 -21.92 6.15
C MET A 29 -13.54 -20.55 5.54
N ILE A 30 -12.46 -19.85 5.17
CA ILE A 30 -12.52 -18.69 4.30
C ILE A 30 -11.61 -18.91 3.09
N ASN A 31 -12.18 -18.90 1.90
CA ASN A 31 -11.43 -18.83 0.64
C ASN A 31 -11.61 -17.47 0.01
N THR A 32 -10.55 -16.96 -0.60
CA THR A 32 -10.58 -15.67 -1.30
C THR A 32 -10.06 -15.81 -2.71
N TYR A 33 -10.80 -15.26 -3.66
CA TYR A 33 -10.37 -15.11 -5.04
C TYR A 33 -10.28 -13.64 -5.39
N THR A 34 -9.13 -13.22 -5.91
CA THR A 34 -8.89 -11.81 -6.27
C THR A 34 -8.57 -11.70 -7.75
N HIS A 35 -9.25 -10.77 -8.40
CA HIS A 35 -9.03 -10.40 -9.79
C HIS A 35 -8.77 -8.91 -9.91
N ALA A 36 -7.93 -8.50 -10.87
CA ALA A 36 -7.67 -7.09 -11.14
C ALA A 36 -7.41 -6.88 -12.64
N THR A 37 -8.07 -5.87 -13.20
CA THR A 37 -7.90 -5.43 -14.59
C THR A 37 -7.28 -4.05 -14.64
N ASN A 38 -6.38 -3.82 -15.59
CA ASN A 38 -5.79 -2.49 -15.80
C ASN A 38 -6.86 -1.52 -16.30
N VAL A 39 -6.76 -0.28 -15.85
CA VAL A 39 -7.51 0.83 -16.38
C VAL A 39 -6.61 1.59 -17.34
N GLY A 40 -6.99 1.60 -18.61
CA GLY A 40 -6.18 2.20 -19.68
C GLY A 40 -5.04 1.31 -20.19
N LYS A 41 -4.25 1.86 -21.11
CA LYS A 41 -3.06 1.22 -21.66
C LYS A 41 -1.94 1.19 -20.63
N GLN A 42 -0.95 0.31 -20.84
CA GLN A 42 0.24 0.29 -19.99
C GLN A 42 0.95 1.63 -20.10
N ALA A 43 1.14 2.28 -18.96
CA ALA A 43 1.85 3.54 -18.86
C ALA A 43 3.11 3.37 -18.03
N PHE A 44 4.14 4.13 -18.40
CA PHE A 44 5.35 4.32 -17.61
C PHE A 44 5.40 5.78 -17.15
N VAL A 45 6.16 6.07 -16.13
CA VAL A 45 6.34 7.43 -15.62
C VAL A 45 7.81 7.78 -15.65
N THR A 46 8.13 8.98 -16.13
CA THR A 46 9.51 9.46 -16.18
C THR A 46 10.02 9.80 -14.78
N ARG A 47 11.21 9.29 -14.43
CA ARG A 47 11.89 9.56 -13.14
C ARG A 47 12.68 10.88 -13.16
N ARG A 48 13.03 11.33 -14.35
CA ARG A 48 13.75 12.56 -14.68
C ARG A 48 13.23 13.09 -16.00
N SER A 49 13.60 14.29 -16.37
CA SER A 49 13.40 14.73 -17.74
C SER A 49 14.18 13.84 -18.70
N ILE A 50 13.55 13.47 -19.80
CA ILE A 50 14.12 12.62 -20.84
C ILE A 50 13.99 13.29 -22.19
N THR A 51 14.88 12.96 -23.10
CA THR A 51 14.80 13.35 -24.51
C THR A 51 14.26 12.18 -25.32
N ALA A 52 13.22 12.42 -26.09
CA ALA A 52 12.70 11.50 -27.08
C ALA A 52 12.76 12.17 -28.48
N TYR A 53 12.56 11.42 -29.54
CA TYR A 53 12.70 11.92 -30.89
C TYR A 53 11.45 11.58 -31.68
N GLU A 54 10.99 12.48 -32.53
CA GLU A 54 9.90 12.15 -33.44
C GLU A 54 10.30 10.98 -34.34
N THR A 55 9.33 10.22 -34.78
CA THR A 55 9.58 9.12 -35.74
C THR A 55 9.17 9.55 -37.14
N LYS A 56 10.06 9.38 -38.10
CA LYS A 56 9.81 9.57 -39.52
C LYS A 56 10.10 8.27 -40.24
N ASN A 57 9.10 7.72 -40.94
CA ASN A 57 9.19 6.40 -41.58
C ASN A 57 9.68 5.30 -40.63
N ASP A 58 9.11 5.28 -39.41
CA ASP A 58 9.47 4.34 -38.31
C ASP A 58 10.93 4.41 -37.83
N GLN A 59 11.68 5.45 -38.22
CA GLN A 59 13.03 5.72 -37.73
C GLN A 59 13.07 6.98 -36.86
N PRO A 60 13.95 7.06 -35.85
CA PRO A 60 14.09 8.27 -35.04
C PRO A 60 14.62 9.44 -35.88
N ASP A 61 13.95 10.56 -35.81
CA ASP A 61 14.45 11.83 -36.33
C ASP A 61 15.23 12.57 -35.26
N TYR A 62 16.53 12.37 -35.20
CA TYR A 62 17.41 12.94 -34.17
C TYR A 62 17.55 14.47 -34.29
N GLN A 63 17.06 15.09 -35.37
CA GLN A 63 17.09 16.54 -35.54
C GLN A 63 15.91 17.22 -34.80
N ASN A 64 14.87 16.48 -34.46
CA ASN A 64 13.69 16.98 -33.76
C ASN A 64 13.55 16.36 -32.36
N PRO A 65 14.39 16.79 -31.37
CA PRO A 65 14.31 16.30 -30.00
C PRO A 65 13.09 16.88 -29.29
N VAL A 66 12.38 16.02 -28.57
CA VAL A 66 11.26 16.39 -27.70
C VAL A 66 11.66 16.16 -26.27
N GLN A 67 11.63 17.23 -25.46
CA GLN A 67 11.88 17.13 -24.02
C GLN A 67 10.60 16.71 -23.30
N ILE A 68 10.68 15.60 -22.57
CA ILE A 68 9.58 15.08 -21.75
C ILE A 68 9.94 15.31 -20.28
N PRO A 69 9.15 16.13 -19.55
CA PRO A 69 9.44 16.45 -18.15
C PRO A 69 9.43 15.21 -17.24
N LYS A 70 10.10 15.34 -16.08
CA LYS A 70 9.95 14.41 -14.95
C LYS A 70 8.48 14.24 -14.58
N ASN A 71 8.13 13.05 -14.08
CA ASN A 71 6.78 12.67 -13.62
C ASN A 71 5.71 12.67 -14.72
N THR A 72 6.13 12.63 -15.98
CA THR A 72 5.22 12.51 -17.12
C THR A 72 4.84 11.05 -17.34
N ALA A 73 3.53 10.77 -17.39
CA ALA A 73 3.02 9.48 -17.81
C ALA A 73 3.14 9.35 -19.33
N LEU A 74 3.76 8.29 -19.80
CA LEU A 74 3.86 7.96 -21.21
C LEU A 74 3.32 6.56 -21.49
N THR A 75 2.75 6.35 -22.67
CA THR A 75 2.25 5.04 -23.08
C THR A 75 3.25 4.39 -24.01
N VAL A 76 3.67 3.17 -23.69
CA VAL A 76 4.50 2.37 -24.59
C VAL A 76 3.59 1.72 -25.64
N GLN A 77 3.82 2.08 -26.90
CA GLN A 77 3.14 1.48 -28.05
C GLN A 77 3.85 0.20 -28.48
N GLN A 78 5.18 0.24 -28.49
CA GLN A 78 6.03 -0.87 -28.91
C GLN A 78 7.35 -0.87 -28.15
N LYS A 79 7.81 -2.04 -27.74
CA LYS A 79 9.18 -2.26 -27.29
C LYS A 79 9.99 -2.82 -28.46
N LEU A 80 11.08 -2.14 -28.80
CA LEU A 80 11.95 -2.57 -29.89
C LEU A 80 12.88 -3.71 -29.45
N ALA A 81 13.27 -4.56 -30.40
CA ALA A 81 14.15 -5.71 -30.13
C ALA A 81 15.55 -5.27 -29.68
N GLY A 82 16.24 -6.15 -28.94
CA GLY A 82 17.63 -5.91 -28.57
C GLY A 82 17.89 -4.71 -27.67
N ASN A 83 16.90 -4.28 -26.87
CA ASN A 83 16.98 -3.05 -26.05
C ASN A 83 17.21 -1.75 -26.86
N ALA A 84 16.84 -1.76 -28.15
CA ALA A 84 16.97 -0.57 -29.00
C ALA A 84 16.12 0.62 -28.53
N GLY A 85 15.11 0.39 -27.69
CA GLY A 85 14.29 1.45 -27.12
C GLY A 85 12.79 1.17 -27.18
N TYR A 86 12.03 2.23 -27.17
CA TYR A 86 10.56 2.21 -27.11
C TYR A 86 9.97 3.19 -28.14
N ILE A 87 8.86 2.79 -28.74
CA ILE A 87 7.95 3.74 -29.39
C ILE A 87 6.91 4.12 -28.34
N ILE A 88 6.81 5.40 -28.05
CA ILE A 88 5.96 5.96 -26.99
C ILE A 88 5.01 7.02 -27.54
N THR A 89 3.93 7.26 -26.78
CA THR A 89 3.10 8.46 -26.93
C THR A 89 3.00 9.17 -25.59
N VAL A 90 2.94 10.50 -25.65
CA VAL A 90 2.89 11.38 -24.47
C VAL A 90 1.60 12.20 -24.54
N PRO A 91 0.87 12.39 -23.44
CA PRO A 91 -0.31 13.25 -23.41
C PRO A 91 0.03 14.65 -23.94
N GLY A 92 -0.82 15.15 -24.84
CA GLY A 92 -0.62 16.48 -25.45
C GLY A 92 0.31 16.49 -26.67
N ASN A 93 1.00 15.38 -26.97
CA ASN A 93 1.77 15.25 -28.22
C ASN A 93 1.09 14.22 -29.15
N PRO A 94 0.64 14.60 -30.37
CA PRO A 94 -0.02 13.69 -31.29
C PRO A 94 0.93 12.68 -31.94
N ASN A 95 2.24 12.96 -31.92
CA ASN A 95 3.24 12.18 -32.63
C ASN A 95 3.67 10.95 -31.82
N LYS A 96 4.05 9.89 -32.51
CA LYS A 96 4.81 8.80 -31.91
C LYS A 96 6.26 9.23 -31.74
N LEU A 97 6.83 8.95 -30.57
CA LEU A 97 8.19 9.31 -30.24
C LEU A 97 9.01 8.05 -30.02
N PHE A 98 10.26 8.08 -30.47
CA PHE A 98 11.28 7.10 -30.11
C PHE A 98 11.99 7.54 -28.83
N PHE A 99 12.17 6.62 -27.91
CA PHE A 99 12.90 6.84 -26.66
C PHE A 99 13.79 5.64 -26.37
N GLN A 100 15.05 5.89 -26.06
CA GLN A 100 16.00 4.88 -25.59
C GLN A 100 16.34 5.10 -24.12
N ASP A 101 15.98 4.13 -23.27
CA ASP A 101 16.25 4.23 -21.82
C ASP A 101 17.67 3.69 -21.51
N THR A 102 18.64 4.58 -21.51
CA THR A 102 20.04 4.26 -21.23
C THR A 102 20.40 4.36 -19.75
N HIS A 103 19.50 4.91 -18.90
CA HIS A 103 19.85 5.31 -17.53
C HIS A 103 18.76 5.04 -16.47
N ASP A 104 17.93 4.01 -16.65
CA ASP A 104 16.80 3.74 -15.73
C ASP A 104 15.92 4.96 -15.50
N SER A 105 15.52 5.60 -16.61
CA SER A 105 14.81 6.89 -16.60
C SER A 105 13.31 6.77 -16.35
N LEU A 106 12.79 5.53 -16.31
CA LEU A 106 11.37 5.26 -16.11
C LEU A 106 11.12 4.57 -14.77
N TYR A 107 10.02 4.96 -14.12
CA TYR A 107 9.40 4.10 -13.11
C TYR A 107 8.77 2.92 -13.84
N SER A 108 9.33 1.76 -13.68
CA SER A 108 8.71 0.55 -14.20
C SER A 108 7.89 -0.10 -13.09
N TYR A 109 6.63 -0.39 -13.37
CA TYR A 109 5.84 -1.24 -12.51
C TYR A 109 6.53 -2.61 -12.40
N LYS A 110 7.26 -2.84 -11.34
CA LYS A 110 7.78 -4.15 -10.96
C LYS A 110 6.87 -4.72 -9.88
N SER A 111 6.24 -5.86 -10.16
CA SER A 111 5.52 -6.58 -9.11
C SER A 111 6.53 -7.22 -8.17
N ILE A 112 6.67 -6.65 -6.99
CA ILE A 112 7.46 -7.25 -5.91
C ILE A 112 6.54 -8.25 -5.21
N ARG A 113 6.95 -9.50 -5.12
CA ARG A 113 6.24 -10.51 -4.34
C ARG A 113 6.88 -10.63 -2.97
N ASN A 114 6.09 -10.44 -1.93
CA ASN A 114 6.48 -10.77 -0.57
C ASN A 114 6.44 -12.31 -0.43
N ASN A 115 7.57 -12.97 -0.46
CA ASN A 115 7.64 -14.41 -0.19
C ASN A 115 7.83 -14.68 1.32
N ALA A 116 7.55 -15.91 1.74
CA ALA A 116 7.61 -16.29 3.15
C ALA A 116 9.00 -16.06 3.76
N HIS A 117 10.07 -16.41 3.03
CA HIS A 117 11.44 -16.26 3.49
C HIS A 117 11.82 -14.78 3.76
N GLU A 118 11.42 -13.86 2.87
CA GLU A 118 11.69 -12.43 3.07
C GLU A 118 10.86 -11.86 4.23
N ILE A 119 9.62 -12.33 4.41
CA ILE A 119 8.79 -11.97 5.57
C ILE A 119 9.42 -12.46 6.88
N ASP A 120 9.97 -13.66 6.92
CA ASP A 120 10.66 -14.19 8.08
C ASP A 120 11.95 -13.39 8.39
N LYS A 121 12.73 -13.04 7.37
CA LYS A 121 13.89 -12.15 7.52
C LYS A 121 13.47 -10.80 8.08
N LEU A 122 12.41 -10.21 7.52
CA LEU A 122 11.85 -8.93 7.97
C LEU A 122 11.43 -9.00 9.44
N THR A 123 10.75 -10.09 9.85
CA THR A 123 10.32 -10.33 11.22
C THR A 123 11.51 -10.43 12.16
N ARG A 124 12.54 -11.22 11.82
CA ARG A 124 13.77 -11.31 12.62
C ARG A 124 14.51 -9.98 12.73
N SER A 125 14.59 -9.21 11.64
CA SER A 125 15.18 -7.88 11.64
C SER A 125 14.42 -6.91 12.52
N SER A 126 13.08 -6.96 12.47
CA SER A 126 12.22 -6.16 13.34
C SER A 126 12.39 -6.50 14.81
N LEU A 127 12.45 -7.77 15.16
CA LEU A 127 12.71 -8.19 16.54
C LEU A 127 14.07 -7.71 17.07
N LYS A 128 15.12 -7.74 16.23
CA LYS A 128 16.45 -7.19 16.60
C LYS A 128 16.40 -5.67 16.77
N TRP A 129 15.75 -4.98 15.86
CA TRP A 129 15.56 -3.52 15.92
C TRP A 129 14.75 -3.14 17.17
N SER A 130 13.65 -3.82 17.43
CA SER A 130 12.79 -3.49 18.56
C SER A 130 13.50 -3.58 19.91
N LYS A 131 14.51 -4.44 20.05
CA LYS A 131 15.35 -4.53 21.27
C LYS A 131 16.24 -3.31 21.48
N LYS A 132 16.54 -2.54 20.43
CA LYS A 132 17.37 -1.33 20.49
C LYS A 132 16.57 -0.07 20.80
N LEU A 133 15.23 -0.14 20.72
CA LEU A 133 14.36 0.99 21.02
C LEU A 133 14.45 1.35 22.50
N THR A 134 14.51 2.66 22.79
CA THR A 134 14.31 3.17 24.15
C THR A 134 12.88 2.88 24.64
N GLY A 135 12.66 2.97 25.95
CA GLY A 135 11.32 2.81 26.53
C GLY A 135 10.30 3.76 25.92
N ASN A 136 10.67 5.03 25.74
CA ASN A 136 9.80 6.06 25.15
C ASN A 136 9.48 5.79 23.68
N GLN A 137 10.47 5.39 22.88
CA GLN A 137 10.24 5.02 21.46
C GLN A 137 9.30 3.84 21.33
N ARG A 138 9.50 2.79 22.14
CA ARG A 138 8.64 1.62 22.15
C ARG A 138 7.22 1.97 22.61
N HIS A 139 7.09 2.81 23.65
CA HIS A 139 5.81 3.29 24.15
C HIS A 139 5.06 4.05 23.08
N ALA A 140 5.67 5.06 22.45
CA ALA A 140 5.06 5.89 21.43
C ALA A 140 4.60 5.08 20.20
N ILE A 141 5.42 4.12 19.72
CA ILE A 141 5.04 3.24 18.62
C ILE A 141 3.83 2.36 19.03
N ARG A 142 3.83 1.80 20.23
CA ARG A 142 2.70 1.01 20.73
C ARG A 142 1.44 1.84 20.93
N TYR A 143 1.56 3.07 21.41
CA TYR A 143 0.44 4.00 21.56
C TYR A 143 -0.16 4.32 20.19
N TYR A 144 0.69 4.61 19.18
CA TYR A 144 0.25 4.83 17.80
C TYR A 144 -0.56 3.64 17.24
N THR A 145 -0.16 2.40 17.52
CA THR A 145 -0.87 1.20 17.02
C THR A 145 -2.19 0.91 17.74
N GLY A 146 -2.57 1.69 18.71
CA GLY A 146 -3.83 1.60 19.46
C GLY A 146 -4.63 2.89 19.32
N ASP A 147 -4.75 3.63 20.40
CA ASP A 147 -5.65 4.78 20.50
C ASP A 147 -5.02 6.11 20.04
N GLY A 148 -3.68 6.13 19.84
CA GLY A 148 -2.94 7.36 19.56
C GLY A 148 -2.88 7.78 18.10
N TYR A 149 -3.26 6.92 17.14
CA TYR A 149 -3.01 7.17 15.71
C TYR A 149 -3.73 8.41 15.17
N GLU A 150 -4.94 8.70 15.63
CA GLU A 150 -5.71 9.86 15.18
C GLU A 150 -5.02 11.17 15.60
N ALA A 151 -4.78 11.34 16.90
CA ALA A 151 -4.17 12.55 17.43
C ALA A 151 -2.76 12.79 16.86
N ILE A 152 -1.95 11.73 16.71
CA ILE A 152 -0.60 11.80 16.13
C ILE A 152 -0.66 12.18 14.64
N ASN A 153 -1.54 11.54 13.86
CA ASN A 153 -1.65 11.80 12.44
C ASN A 153 -2.25 13.20 12.14
N ASP A 154 -3.18 13.67 12.95
CA ASP A 154 -3.73 15.03 12.85
C ASP A 154 -2.68 16.08 13.18
N ALA A 155 -1.84 15.84 14.20
CA ALA A 155 -0.71 16.69 14.50
C ALA A 155 0.23 16.81 13.28
N LEU A 156 0.60 15.69 12.66
CA LEU A 156 1.46 15.67 11.48
C LEU A 156 0.86 16.36 10.25
N ARG A 157 -0.47 16.33 10.07
CA ARG A 157 -1.17 17.00 8.97
C ARG A 157 -1.37 18.50 9.12
N GLY A 158 -0.80 19.11 10.12
CA GLY A 158 -0.82 20.56 10.31
C GLY A 158 -1.40 21.05 11.63
N SER A 159 -1.84 20.15 12.50
CA SER A 159 -2.27 20.48 13.86
C SER A 159 -1.14 20.40 14.90
N GLU A 160 0.12 20.19 14.47
CA GLU A 160 1.26 19.94 15.36
C GLU A 160 1.47 21.08 16.38
N LYS A 161 1.31 22.36 15.93
CA LYS A 161 1.42 23.52 16.82
C LYS A 161 0.34 23.54 17.91
N LYS A 162 -0.82 22.93 17.66
CA LYS A 162 -1.94 22.80 18.60
C LYS A 162 -1.91 21.50 19.38
N ALA A 163 -1.04 20.57 19.00
CA ALA A 163 -0.90 19.29 19.68
C ALA A 163 -0.33 19.47 21.09
N SER A 164 -0.71 18.57 21.99
CA SER A 164 -0.14 18.54 23.35
C SER A 164 1.36 18.25 23.32
N LYS A 165 2.05 18.56 24.43
CA LYS A 165 3.48 18.23 24.57
C LYS A 165 3.73 16.73 24.44
N GLU A 166 2.82 15.90 24.93
CA GLU A 166 2.85 14.45 24.88
C GLU A 166 2.80 13.97 23.44
N ILE A 167 1.84 14.45 22.63
CA ILE A 167 1.72 14.09 21.21
C ILE A 167 2.97 14.50 20.41
N ARG A 168 3.52 15.70 20.66
CA ARG A 168 4.77 16.12 20.01
C ARG A 168 5.95 15.24 20.42
N SER A 169 6.00 14.83 21.68
CA SER A 169 7.02 13.89 22.18
C SER A 169 6.87 12.52 21.51
N ASP A 170 5.63 12.03 21.36
CA ASP A 170 5.36 10.76 20.68
C ASP A 170 5.76 10.79 19.21
N VAL A 171 5.42 11.86 18.47
CA VAL A 171 5.87 12.07 17.08
C VAL A 171 7.40 12.01 17.00
N LYS A 172 8.13 12.72 17.88
CA LYS A 172 9.59 12.68 17.93
C LYS A 172 10.13 11.29 18.20
N ASN A 173 9.53 10.58 19.16
CA ASN A 173 9.95 9.23 19.55
C ASN A 173 9.66 8.20 18.44
N ILE A 174 8.51 8.29 17.77
CA ILE A 174 8.18 7.43 16.63
C ILE A 174 9.18 7.68 15.50
N ASN A 175 9.36 8.95 15.08
CA ASN A 175 10.30 9.31 14.01
C ASN A 175 11.70 8.75 14.29
N SER A 176 12.24 9.01 15.48
CA SER A 176 13.58 8.53 15.84
C SER A 176 13.65 7.01 15.93
N GLY A 177 12.58 6.35 16.39
CA GLY A 177 12.50 4.89 16.49
C GLY A 177 12.45 4.19 15.13
N ILE A 178 11.50 4.59 14.25
CA ILE A 178 11.33 3.94 12.94
C ILE A 178 12.47 4.26 11.97
N HIS A 179 13.11 5.44 12.10
CA HIS A 179 14.26 5.80 11.28
C HIS A 179 15.47 4.89 11.49
N GLN A 180 15.60 4.26 12.65
CA GLN A 180 16.65 3.27 12.93
C GLN A 180 16.46 1.96 12.15
N PHE A 181 15.26 1.71 11.62
CA PHE A 181 15.00 0.51 10.82
C PHE A 181 15.25 0.80 9.35
N LYS A 182 16.17 0.04 8.75
CA LYS A 182 16.48 0.12 7.31
C LYS A 182 16.05 -1.16 6.62
N LEU A 183 15.19 -1.03 5.61
CA LEU A 183 14.68 -2.16 4.86
C LEU A 183 15.80 -2.85 4.06
N SER A 184 16.02 -4.14 4.30
CA SER A 184 17.11 -4.89 3.68
C SER A 184 16.82 -5.41 2.27
N ALA A 185 15.54 -5.58 1.92
CA ALA A 185 15.08 -6.03 0.60
C ALA A 185 13.84 -5.23 0.19
N PRO A 186 13.53 -5.10 -1.12
CA PRO A 186 12.31 -4.44 -1.56
C PRO A 186 11.06 -5.15 -1.01
N LEU A 187 10.02 -4.38 -0.74
CA LEU A 187 8.80 -4.86 -0.11
C LEU A 187 7.57 -4.27 -0.80
N THR A 188 6.51 -5.05 -0.97
CA THR A 188 5.18 -4.51 -1.32
C THR A 188 4.32 -4.47 -0.07
N VAL A 189 3.75 -3.30 0.22
CA VAL A 189 2.79 -3.09 1.30
C VAL A 189 1.47 -2.56 0.77
N PHE A 190 0.42 -2.73 1.55
CA PHE A 190 -0.94 -2.36 1.20
C PHE A 190 -1.54 -1.44 2.26
N ARG A 191 -2.35 -0.46 1.83
CA ARG A 191 -3.11 0.41 2.70
C ARG A 191 -4.52 0.57 2.15
N GLY A 192 -5.53 0.34 2.98
CA GLY A 192 -6.90 0.71 2.67
C GLY A 192 -7.12 2.21 2.89
N THR A 193 -7.75 2.89 1.94
CA THR A 193 -8.12 4.31 2.06
C THR A 193 -9.45 4.59 1.36
N SER A 194 -10.05 5.74 1.63
CA SER A 194 -11.20 6.22 0.89
C SER A 194 -10.80 6.95 -0.39
N MET A 195 -11.74 7.10 -1.33
CA MET A 195 -11.49 7.93 -2.52
C MET A 195 -11.22 9.40 -2.15
N PHE A 196 -11.88 9.89 -1.10
CA PHE A 196 -11.63 11.23 -0.55
C PHE A 196 -10.20 11.36 -0.03
N GLY A 197 -9.75 10.42 0.81
CA GLY A 197 -8.38 10.42 1.33
C GLY A 197 -7.33 10.32 0.23
N LEU A 198 -7.58 9.49 -0.81
CA LEU A 198 -6.69 9.41 -1.97
C LEU A 198 -6.58 10.77 -2.70
N LYS A 199 -7.72 11.40 -3.03
CA LYS A 199 -7.73 12.70 -3.73
C LYS A 199 -7.02 13.78 -2.93
N LYS A 200 -7.27 13.87 -1.62
CA LYS A 200 -6.60 14.81 -0.74
C LYS A 200 -5.07 14.62 -0.72
N SER A 201 -4.60 13.37 -0.74
CA SER A 201 -3.16 13.07 -0.78
C SER A 201 -2.53 13.30 -2.17
N LEU A 202 -3.34 13.52 -3.20
CA LEU A 202 -2.92 13.92 -4.56
C LEU A 202 -3.03 15.42 -4.79
N ASP A 203 -3.29 16.19 -3.75
CA ASP A 203 -3.50 17.64 -3.83
C ASP A 203 -4.53 18.01 -4.93
N ASP A 204 -5.61 17.25 -4.99
CA ASP A 204 -6.72 17.35 -5.96
C ASP A 204 -6.33 17.28 -7.45
N GLN A 205 -5.10 16.86 -7.77
CA GLN A 205 -4.61 16.72 -9.17
C GLN A 205 -5.33 15.64 -9.98
N GLY A 206 -6.25 14.93 -9.37
CA GLY A 206 -6.96 13.80 -9.98
C GLY A 206 -6.20 12.47 -9.91
N VAL A 207 -6.96 11.38 -9.95
CA VAL A 207 -6.41 10.02 -9.84
C VAL A 207 -5.98 9.54 -11.23
N LYS A 208 -4.72 9.74 -11.56
CA LYS A 208 -4.11 9.36 -12.86
C LYS A 208 -2.70 8.82 -12.67
N VAL A 209 -2.24 8.01 -13.61
CA VAL A 209 -0.82 7.61 -13.66
C VAL A 209 0.04 8.87 -13.83
N GLY A 210 1.12 8.98 -13.07
CA GLY A 210 1.93 10.18 -12.98
C GLY A 210 1.49 11.17 -11.90
N GLY A 211 0.37 10.94 -11.23
CA GLY A 211 -0.06 11.75 -10.09
C GLY A 211 0.86 11.56 -8.89
N GLU A 212 1.28 12.66 -8.27
CA GLU A 212 2.12 12.65 -7.07
C GLU A 212 1.25 12.49 -5.82
N TYR A 213 1.58 11.52 -5.00
CA TYR A 213 0.90 11.21 -3.74
C TYR A 213 1.80 11.56 -2.56
N SER A 214 1.27 12.29 -1.60
CA SER A 214 1.93 12.50 -0.31
C SER A 214 0.89 12.63 0.80
N ASP A 215 1.17 12.02 1.95
CA ASP A 215 0.42 12.23 3.20
C ASP A 215 1.46 12.62 4.27
N MET A 216 1.27 13.77 4.90
CA MET A 216 2.16 14.24 5.96
C MET A 216 2.11 13.37 7.21
N ALA A 217 1.02 12.61 7.38
CA ALA A 217 0.89 11.63 8.46
C ALA A 217 1.64 10.33 8.19
N TYR A 218 1.89 9.57 9.25
CA TYR A 218 2.39 8.21 9.09
C TYR A 218 1.41 7.39 8.28
N SER A 219 1.98 6.54 7.40
CA SER A 219 1.18 5.57 6.67
C SER A 219 1.31 4.19 7.33
N SER A 220 0.32 3.83 8.14
CA SER A 220 0.14 2.44 8.57
C SER A 220 -0.26 1.60 7.35
N THR A 221 0.55 0.61 7.06
CA THR A 221 0.40 -0.30 5.92
C THR A 221 0.54 -1.74 6.38
N THR A 222 0.13 -2.69 5.56
CA THR A 222 0.20 -4.11 5.89
C THR A 222 0.82 -4.93 4.75
N LEU A 223 1.44 -6.05 5.08
CA LEU A 223 1.92 -7.04 4.08
C LEU A 223 0.77 -7.84 3.45
N LYS A 224 -0.44 -7.76 4.00
CA LYS A 224 -1.60 -8.55 3.58
C LYS A 224 -2.69 -7.67 2.98
N ARG A 225 -2.98 -7.85 1.68
CA ARG A 225 -4.05 -7.10 1.00
C ARG A 225 -5.40 -7.25 1.70
N MET A 226 -5.72 -8.44 2.21
CA MET A 226 -6.99 -8.69 2.90
C MET A 226 -7.14 -7.87 4.19
N VAL A 227 -6.05 -7.64 4.90
CA VAL A 227 -6.04 -6.74 6.07
C VAL A 227 -6.30 -5.30 5.61
N ALA A 228 -5.67 -4.83 4.53
CA ALA A 228 -5.96 -3.50 3.98
C ALA A 228 -7.44 -3.34 3.55
N LEU A 229 -8.06 -4.39 3.00
CA LEU A 229 -9.50 -4.41 2.64
C LEU A 229 -10.43 -4.33 3.85
N SER A 230 -10.00 -4.73 5.06
CA SER A 230 -10.80 -4.57 6.26
C SER A 230 -10.92 -3.11 6.70
N PHE A 231 -9.89 -2.31 6.42
CA PHE A 231 -9.89 -0.87 6.72
C PHE A 231 -10.62 -0.03 5.67
N SER A 232 -10.59 -0.43 4.40
CA SER A 232 -11.35 0.26 3.33
C SER A 232 -11.68 -0.69 2.19
N LYS A 233 -12.92 -0.59 1.73
CA LYS A 233 -13.47 -1.40 0.63
C LYS A 233 -13.52 -0.65 -0.70
N HIS A 234 -12.95 0.55 -0.77
CA HIS A 234 -13.07 1.43 -1.94
C HIS A 234 -11.76 1.58 -2.71
N VAL A 235 -10.67 1.77 -1.98
CA VAL A 235 -9.34 1.98 -2.56
C VAL A 235 -8.28 1.21 -1.78
N ILE A 236 -7.47 0.46 -2.48
CA ILE A 236 -6.27 -0.17 -1.97
C ILE A 236 -5.06 0.49 -2.61
N LEU A 237 -4.25 1.13 -1.81
CA LEU A 237 -2.91 1.54 -2.20
C LEU A 237 -2.00 0.31 -2.16
N LYS A 238 -1.33 0.02 -3.27
CA LYS A 238 -0.28 -0.99 -3.37
C LYS A 238 1.03 -0.25 -3.51
N ILE A 239 1.85 -0.26 -2.48
CA ILE A 239 3.04 0.57 -2.38
C ILE A 239 4.29 -0.31 -2.52
N ASN A 240 5.13 0.00 -3.49
CA ASN A 240 6.42 -0.64 -3.69
C ASN A 240 7.49 0.13 -2.91
N VAL A 241 7.93 -0.45 -1.80
CA VAL A 241 8.94 0.13 -0.91
C VAL A 241 10.31 -0.40 -1.31
N PRO A 242 11.28 0.46 -1.70
CA PRO A 242 12.59 0.02 -2.14
C PRO A 242 13.47 -0.42 -0.96
N ARG A 243 14.48 -1.24 -1.26
CA ARG A 243 15.57 -1.51 -0.33
C ARG A 243 16.19 -0.18 0.15
N GLY A 244 16.53 -0.11 1.41
CA GLY A 244 17.16 1.05 2.02
C GLY A 244 16.19 2.08 2.57
N TYR A 245 14.88 1.92 2.37
CA TYR A 245 13.88 2.81 2.95
C TYR A 245 13.90 2.72 4.49
N HIS A 246 13.79 3.86 5.13
CA HIS A 246 13.67 4.01 6.58
C HIS A 246 12.19 4.12 6.97
N GLY A 247 11.65 3.08 7.49
CA GLY A 247 10.34 2.87 8.07
C GLY A 247 10.45 1.54 8.80
N ALA A 248 9.45 1.08 9.52
CA ALA A 248 9.63 -0.10 10.37
C ALA A 248 8.50 -1.12 10.23
N TYR A 249 8.86 -2.40 10.20
CA TYR A 249 7.91 -3.49 10.40
C TYR A 249 7.64 -3.61 11.90
N ILE A 250 6.50 -3.08 12.33
CA ILE A 250 6.18 -2.90 13.75
C ILE A 250 5.27 -3.99 14.35
N ASP A 251 4.78 -4.92 13.52
CA ASP A 251 3.88 -6.01 13.94
C ASP A 251 4.34 -6.74 15.24
N PRO A 252 5.66 -7.03 15.46
CA PRO A 252 6.09 -7.70 16.69
C PRO A 252 5.88 -6.91 17.98
N ILE A 253 5.78 -5.59 17.90
CA ILE A 253 5.59 -4.70 19.06
C ILE A 253 4.25 -3.96 19.03
N SER A 254 3.45 -4.12 17.96
CA SER A 254 2.12 -3.53 17.83
C SER A 254 1.16 -4.05 18.91
N LYS A 255 0.18 -3.23 19.29
CA LYS A 255 -0.98 -3.69 20.06
C LYS A 255 -1.85 -4.66 19.23
N ASN A 256 -1.90 -4.46 17.91
CA ASN A 256 -2.69 -5.23 16.94
C ASN A 256 -1.82 -6.27 16.21
N LYS A 257 -1.29 -7.23 16.96
CA LYS A 257 -0.45 -8.29 16.38
C LYS A 257 -1.21 -9.11 15.33
N GLY A 258 -0.52 -9.44 14.24
CA GLY A 258 -1.09 -10.24 13.14
C GLY A 258 -1.61 -9.42 11.96
N GLU A 259 -1.73 -8.11 12.09
CA GLU A 259 -2.02 -7.20 10.98
C GLU A 259 -0.84 -7.12 10.00
N LYS A 260 0.32 -7.62 10.39
CA LYS A 260 1.56 -7.57 9.59
C LYS A 260 1.91 -6.13 9.21
N GLU A 261 1.86 -5.26 10.19
CA GLU A 261 1.97 -3.82 10.01
C GLU A 261 3.39 -3.37 9.70
N TYR A 262 3.52 -2.57 8.63
CA TYR A 262 4.72 -1.82 8.27
C TYR A 262 4.38 -0.33 8.31
N LEU A 263 5.04 0.42 9.19
CA LEU A 263 4.82 1.84 9.38
C LEU A 263 5.79 2.64 8.51
N MET A 264 5.24 3.46 7.62
CA MET A 264 5.99 4.36 6.75
C MET A 264 6.02 5.77 7.32
N ASN A 265 7.11 6.49 7.05
CA ASN A 265 7.25 7.89 7.46
C ASN A 265 6.18 8.79 6.82
N GLY A 266 5.75 9.78 7.58
CA GLY A 266 4.95 10.88 7.06
C GLY A 266 5.73 11.68 6.01
N GLY A 267 5.01 12.35 5.10
CA GLY A 267 5.62 13.13 4.02
C GLY A 267 6.34 12.30 2.95
N THR A 268 6.24 10.97 2.98
CA THR A 268 6.84 10.12 1.93
C THR A 268 6.18 10.42 0.59
N LYS A 269 6.97 10.95 -0.36
CA LYS A 269 6.51 11.25 -1.71
C LYS A 269 6.49 9.99 -2.57
N MET A 270 5.39 9.77 -3.24
CA MET A 270 5.16 8.60 -4.09
C MET A 270 4.51 9.04 -5.40
N ILE A 271 4.60 8.21 -6.43
CA ILE A 271 4.00 8.46 -7.73
C ILE A 271 3.11 7.30 -8.14
N ILE A 272 1.95 7.62 -8.71
CA ILE A 272 1.05 6.59 -9.25
C ILE A 272 1.66 6.01 -10.52
N THR A 273 1.99 4.72 -10.49
CA THR A 273 2.57 4.00 -11.64
C THR A 273 1.57 3.07 -12.31
N ARG A 274 0.45 2.76 -11.66
CA ARG A 274 -0.60 1.89 -12.23
C ARG A 274 -1.94 2.10 -11.55
N LEU A 275 -2.99 2.03 -12.35
CA LEU A 275 -4.38 2.02 -11.90
C LEU A 275 -5.07 0.73 -12.35
N GLN A 276 -5.77 0.08 -11.44
CA GLN A 276 -6.54 -1.13 -11.72
C GLN A 276 -7.90 -1.07 -11.03
N LYS A 277 -8.91 -1.67 -11.65
CA LYS A 277 -10.15 -2.05 -10.98
C LYS A 277 -10.00 -3.50 -10.52
N GLY A 278 -10.23 -3.74 -9.24
CA GLY A 278 -10.12 -5.06 -8.64
C GLY A 278 -11.43 -5.48 -7.98
N TYR A 279 -11.58 -6.77 -7.82
CA TYR A 279 -12.55 -7.32 -6.91
C TYR A 279 -11.98 -8.52 -6.17
N THR A 280 -12.47 -8.72 -4.97
CA THR A 280 -12.18 -9.91 -4.16
C THR A 280 -13.50 -10.57 -3.78
N THR A 281 -13.65 -11.82 -4.15
CA THR A 281 -14.76 -12.65 -3.71
C THR A 281 -14.31 -13.49 -2.52
N MET A 282 -15.03 -13.36 -1.42
CA MET A 282 -14.83 -14.15 -0.21
C MET A 282 -15.93 -15.22 -0.13
N TYR A 283 -15.52 -16.46 0.06
CA TYR A 283 -16.39 -17.59 0.34
C TYR A 283 -16.16 -17.98 1.79
N ALA A 284 -17.18 -17.90 2.61
CA ALA A 284 -17.12 -18.29 4.01
C ALA A 284 -18.09 -19.43 4.29
N THR A 285 -17.64 -20.44 5.02
CA THR A 285 -18.48 -21.52 5.55
C THR A 285 -18.55 -21.37 7.06
N ILE A 286 -19.75 -21.18 7.57
CA ILE A 286 -20.03 -20.95 8.98
C ILE A 286 -20.89 -22.09 9.50
N ALA A 287 -20.49 -22.70 10.61
CA ALA A 287 -21.31 -23.64 11.35
C ALA A 287 -21.95 -22.95 12.55
N GLN A 288 -23.26 -23.11 12.71
CA GLN A 288 -24.01 -22.64 13.86
C GLN A 288 -24.66 -23.83 14.56
N LYS A 289 -24.39 -23.97 15.84
CA LYS A 289 -25.00 -25.01 16.70
C LYS A 289 -25.78 -24.31 17.82
N HIS A 290 -27.07 -24.55 17.88
CA HIS A 290 -27.88 -24.16 19.01
C HIS A 290 -27.98 -25.39 19.95
N SER A 291 -28.01 -25.16 21.25
CA SER A 291 -28.14 -26.20 22.25
C SER A 291 -29.37 -27.10 21.93
N GLY A 292 -29.16 -28.41 21.85
CA GLY A 292 -30.22 -29.38 21.55
C GLY A 292 -30.61 -29.52 20.06
N SER A 293 -29.95 -28.83 19.13
CA SER A 293 -30.28 -28.90 17.70
C SER A 293 -29.13 -29.40 16.83
N LYS A 294 -29.44 -29.84 15.59
CA LYS A 294 -28.44 -30.20 14.58
C LYS A 294 -27.63 -28.96 14.17
N THR A 295 -26.34 -29.14 13.95
CA THR A 295 -25.47 -28.08 13.42
C THR A 295 -25.97 -27.63 12.05
N LYS A 296 -26.25 -26.33 11.91
CA LYS A 296 -26.58 -25.72 10.62
C LYS A 296 -25.31 -25.15 9.98
N VAL A 297 -25.03 -25.57 8.76
CA VAL A 297 -23.90 -25.03 7.97
C VAL A 297 -24.44 -23.97 6.99
N LYS A 298 -23.86 -22.79 7.02
CA LYS A 298 -24.20 -21.69 6.13
C LYS A 298 -23.00 -21.34 5.25
N HIS A 299 -23.23 -21.32 3.95
CA HIS A 299 -22.27 -20.79 2.99
C HIS A 299 -22.61 -19.35 2.67
N MET A 300 -21.60 -18.48 2.68
CA MET A 300 -21.75 -17.07 2.38
C MET A 300 -20.74 -16.68 1.30
N THR A 301 -21.18 -15.89 0.34
CA THR A 301 -20.32 -15.30 -0.67
C THR A 301 -20.46 -13.79 -0.61
N LYS A 302 -19.34 -13.09 -0.57
CA LYS A 302 -19.32 -11.64 -0.60
C LYS A 302 -18.25 -11.14 -1.54
N GLN A 303 -18.63 -10.22 -2.43
CA GLN A 303 -17.70 -9.59 -3.37
C GLN A 303 -17.47 -8.13 -2.98
N TYR A 304 -16.20 -7.72 -2.94
CA TYR A 304 -15.76 -6.35 -2.75
C TYR A 304 -15.14 -5.86 -4.06
N LYS A 305 -15.63 -4.73 -4.58
CA LYS A 305 -15.06 -4.05 -5.76
C LYS A 305 -14.32 -2.81 -5.29
N TYR A 306 -13.10 -2.61 -5.76
CA TYR A 306 -12.25 -1.52 -5.31
C TYR A 306 -11.24 -1.09 -6.39
N TRP A 307 -10.68 0.10 -6.20
CA TRP A 307 -9.53 0.53 -6.96
C TRP A 307 -8.24 -0.01 -6.35
N ILE A 308 -7.30 -0.41 -7.18
CA ILE A 308 -5.92 -0.68 -6.79
C ILE A 308 -5.06 0.41 -7.43
N VAL A 309 -4.47 1.24 -6.59
CA VAL A 309 -3.56 2.31 -6.98
C VAL A 309 -2.16 1.86 -6.61
N THR A 310 -1.33 1.60 -7.61
CA THR A 310 0.07 1.24 -7.37
C THR A 310 0.91 2.51 -7.30
N LEU A 311 1.69 2.60 -6.24
CA LEU A 311 2.56 3.71 -5.90
C LEU A 311 4.00 3.23 -5.81
N ASP A 312 4.92 3.97 -6.42
CA ASP A 312 6.36 3.82 -6.23
C ASP A 312 6.91 5.05 -5.52
N LEU A 313 7.88 4.84 -4.61
CA LEU A 313 8.51 5.95 -3.90
C LEU A 313 9.34 6.79 -4.85
N MET A 314 9.21 8.10 -4.74
CA MET A 314 10.04 9.07 -5.45
C MET A 314 11.40 9.18 -4.76
N LYS A 315 12.47 9.25 -5.56
CA LYS A 315 13.84 9.49 -5.08
C LYS A 315 14.15 10.98 -5.08
#